data_187f8f38c7421d961ee0f6a21bbbc678
#
_entry.id   187f8f38c7421d961ee0f6a21bbbc678
#
_cell.length_a   1.000
_cell.length_b   1.000
_cell.length_c   1.000
_cell.angle_alpha   90.00
_cell.angle_beta   90.00
_cell.angle_gamma   90.00
#
_symmetry.space_group_name_H-M   'P 1'
#
loop_
_entity.id
_entity.type
_entity.pdbx_description
1 polymer ?
#
loop_
_entity_poly.entity_id
_entity_poly.type
_entity_poly.pdbx_seq_one_letter_code
_entity_poly.pdbx_strand_id
1 'polypeptide(L)'
;MTEATLSFAREDATEETFQETDLSALCESVAADAADIEKDASYIAPEGARVVVSCRPIALRRALRNIVDNALAYGGTARGAVERANDAVVIVVDDDGPGIPDSDQARVFEPFVRLEESRNRETGGIGLGMAIARTILRAHGGDVELENRQEGGLRVRLTLPTD
;
A
#
# COMPACT_ATOMS: atom_id res chain seq x y z
N MET A 1 -19.77 12.06 2.68
CA MET A 1 -18.36 12.33 2.42
C MET A 1 -17.56 11.10 2.14
N THR A 2 -17.66 10.10 3.00
CA THR A 2 -16.92 8.86 2.87
C THR A 2 -17.19 8.15 1.56
N GLU A 3 -18.45 7.99 1.23
CA GLU A 3 -18.83 7.29 0.01
C GLU A 3 -18.36 8.02 -1.23
N ALA A 4 -18.41 9.35 -1.20
CA ALA A 4 -17.96 10.15 -2.33
C ALA A 4 -16.45 9.97 -2.56
N THR A 5 -15.65 9.95 -1.48
CA THR A 5 -14.21 9.77 -1.60
C THR A 5 -13.84 8.40 -2.14
N LEU A 6 -14.51 7.35 -1.65
CA LEU A 6 -14.26 6.00 -2.14
C LEU A 6 -14.77 5.82 -3.56
N SER A 7 -15.86 6.48 -3.92
CA SER A 7 -16.38 6.46 -5.26
C SER A 7 -15.39 7.09 -6.23
N PHE A 8 -14.75 8.21 -5.85
CA PHE A 8 -13.70 8.83 -6.64
C PHE A 8 -12.52 7.88 -6.84
N ALA A 9 -12.09 7.22 -5.77
CA ALA A 9 -10.98 6.28 -5.86
C ALA A 9 -11.30 5.14 -6.81
N ARG A 10 -12.54 4.66 -6.77
CA ARG A 10 -12.98 3.59 -7.66
C ARG A 10 -13.01 4.05 -9.11
N GLU A 11 -13.52 5.24 -9.37
CA GLU A 11 -13.57 5.80 -10.72
C GLU A 11 -12.17 5.99 -11.27
N ASP A 12 -11.28 6.60 -10.49
CA ASP A 12 -9.89 6.78 -10.90
C ASP A 12 -9.24 5.44 -11.23
N ALA A 13 -9.49 4.44 -10.38
CA ALA A 13 -8.90 3.13 -10.57
C ALA A 13 -9.44 2.39 -11.80
N THR A 14 -10.63 2.76 -12.28
CA THR A 14 -11.23 2.07 -13.42
C THR A 14 -11.15 2.84 -14.74
N GLU A 15 -10.97 4.15 -14.68
CA GLU A 15 -10.89 4.98 -15.89
C GLU A 15 -9.52 5.00 -16.55
N GLU A 16 -8.48 4.90 -15.76
CA GLU A 16 -7.13 4.90 -16.30
C GLU A 16 -6.90 3.61 -17.09
N THR A 17 -6.25 3.73 -18.25
CA THR A 17 -5.96 2.55 -19.06
C THR A 17 -4.81 1.74 -18.49
N PHE A 18 -4.85 0.44 -18.71
CA PHE A 18 -3.73 -0.43 -18.31
C PHE A 18 -2.52 -0.16 -19.18
N GLN A 19 -1.35 -0.14 -18.56
CA GLN A 19 -0.07 0.07 -19.23
C GLN A 19 0.96 -0.88 -18.65
N GLU A 20 1.87 -1.33 -19.46
CA GLU A 20 2.98 -2.11 -18.95
C GLU A 20 3.87 -1.20 -18.12
N THR A 21 4.08 -1.58 -16.88
CA THR A 21 4.72 -0.72 -15.89
C THR A 21 5.82 -1.50 -15.17
N ASP A 22 6.98 -0.86 -15.04
CA ASP A 22 8.08 -1.39 -14.23
C ASP A 22 7.75 -1.14 -12.76
N LEU A 23 7.31 -2.19 -12.06
CA LEU A 23 6.92 -2.08 -10.66
C LEU A 23 8.08 -1.67 -9.76
N SER A 24 9.29 -2.15 -10.07
CA SER A 24 10.45 -1.77 -9.27
C SER A 24 10.69 -0.27 -9.34
N ALA A 25 10.60 0.29 -10.54
CA ALA A 25 10.77 1.73 -10.69
C ALA A 25 9.68 2.51 -9.98
N LEU A 26 8.45 2.02 -10.02
CA LEU A 26 7.34 2.65 -9.34
C LEU A 26 7.53 2.65 -7.83
N CYS A 27 7.93 1.51 -7.27
CA CYS A 27 8.17 1.39 -5.84
C CYS A 27 9.34 2.26 -5.39
N GLU A 28 10.42 2.27 -6.16
CA GLU A 28 11.56 3.14 -5.87
C GLU A 28 11.16 4.61 -5.86
N SER A 29 10.33 5.01 -6.80
CA SER A 29 9.85 6.38 -6.89
C SER A 29 9.02 6.79 -5.67
N VAL A 30 8.15 5.90 -5.22
CA VAL A 30 7.33 6.16 -4.04
C VAL A 30 8.20 6.26 -2.78
N ALA A 31 9.17 5.35 -2.64
CA ALA A 31 10.09 5.38 -1.51
C ALA A 31 10.95 6.64 -1.51
N ALA A 32 11.42 7.05 -2.68
CA ALA A 32 12.24 8.26 -2.81
C ALA A 32 11.44 9.51 -2.45
N ASP A 33 10.19 9.59 -2.89
CA ASP A 33 9.34 10.73 -2.53
C ASP A 33 9.14 10.82 -1.02
N ALA A 34 8.94 9.68 -0.38
CA ALA A 34 8.77 9.65 1.08
C ALA A 34 10.07 10.02 1.80
N ALA A 35 11.21 9.56 1.30
CA ALA A 35 12.50 9.87 1.89
C ALA A 35 12.85 11.35 1.79
N ASP A 36 12.41 12.01 0.71
CA ASP A 36 12.68 13.44 0.51
C ASP A 36 12.09 14.35 1.58
N ILE A 37 11.14 13.86 2.37
CA ILE A 37 10.58 14.65 3.46
C ILE A 37 11.04 14.11 4.81
N GLU A 38 12.28 13.65 4.85
CA GLU A 38 12.95 13.18 6.07
C GLU A 38 12.25 12.00 6.75
N LYS A 39 11.67 11.11 5.96
CA LYS A 39 11.06 9.90 6.47
C LYS A 39 11.90 8.69 6.10
N ASP A 40 11.84 7.67 6.94
CA ASP A 40 12.66 6.48 6.77
C ASP A 40 11.94 5.46 5.89
N ALA A 41 12.02 5.69 4.59
CA ALA A 41 11.44 4.79 3.60
C ALA A 41 12.52 4.27 2.67
N SER A 42 12.45 2.99 2.35
CA SER A 42 13.40 2.35 1.45
C SER A 42 12.72 1.29 0.61
N TYR A 43 13.37 0.94 -0.49
CA TYR A 43 12.88 -0.11 -1.35
C TYR A 43 14.05 -1.01 -1.73
N ILE A 44 13.83 -2.31 -1.63
CA ILE A 44 14.82 -3.31 -2.03
C ILE A 44 14.33 -3.97 -3.29
N ALA A 45 15.08 -3.80 -4.38
CA ALA A 45 14.73 -4.41 -5.65
C ALA A 45 14.92 -5.94 -5.58
N PRO A 46 14.07 -6.70 -6.25
CA PRO A 46 14.26 -8.14 -6.31
C PRO A 46 15.53 -8.47 -7.10
N GLU A 47 16.15 -9.59 -6.76
CA GLU A 47 17.30 -10.04 -7.53
C GLU A 47 16.85 -10.42 -8.93
N GLY A 48 17.64 -10.04 -9.91
CA GLY A 48 17.42 -10.44 -11.29
C GLY A 48 16.70 -9.39 -12.10
N ALA A 49 15.82 -9.84 -12.98
CA ALA A 49 15.20 -8.99 -13.98
C ALA A 49 14.17 -8.03 -13.37
N ARG A 50 13.91 -6.97 -14.11
CA ARG A 50 12.84 -6.04 -13.78
C ARG A 50 11.50 -6.76 -13.68
N VAL A 51 10.61 -6.23 -12.87
CA VAL A 51 9.26 -6.75 -12.75
C VAL A 51 8.33 -5.82 -13.50
N VAL A 52 7.81 -6.27 -14.63
CA VAL A 52 6.89 -5.49 -15.46
C VAL A 52 5.53 -6.14 -15.42
N VAL A 53 4.51 -5.34 -15.10
CA VAL A 53 3.12 -5.84 -15.07
C VAL A 53 2.22 -4.85 -15.78
N SER A 54 1.08 -5.34 -16.26
CA SER A 54 0.05 -4.49 -16.81
C SER A 54 -0.81 -3.96 -15.66
N CYS A 55 -0.84 -2.67 -15.50
CA CYS A 55 -1.59 -2.05 -14.41
C CYS A 55 -1.98 -0.63 -14.77
N ARG A 56 -2.73 0.00 -13.90
CA ARG A 56 -3.05 1.43 -13.99
C ARG A 56 -2.04 2.17 -13.10
N PRO A 57 -0.99 2.72 -13.67
CA PRO A 57 0.15 3.18 -12.86
C PRO A 57 -0.18 4.33 -11.91
N ILE A 58 -1.04 5.26 -12.31
CA ILE A 58 -1.38 6.38 -11.44
C ILE A 58 -2.18 5.88 -10.24
N ALA A 59 -3.16 5.03 -10.48
CA ALA A 59 -3.97 4.45 -9.40
C ALA A 59 -3.11 3.61 -8.47
N LEU A 60 -2.25 2.76 -9.03
CA LEU A 60 -1.40 1.90 -8.23
C LEU A 60 -0.42 2.71 -7.38
N ARG A 61 0.14 3.79 -7.95
CA ARG A 61 1.00 4.69 -7.19
C ARG A 61 0.27 5.26 -5.98
N ARG A 62 -0.99 5.65 -6.17
CA ARG A 62 -1.80 6.18 -5.08
C ARG A 62 -1.98 5.15 -3.97
N ALA A 63 -2.26 3.90 -4.35
CA ALA A 63 -2.41 2.82 -3.37
C ALA A 63 -1.10 2.61 -2.60
N LEU A 64 0.02 2.54 -3.30
CA LEU A 64 1.32 2.37 -2.67
C LEU A 64 1.64 3.52 -1.73
N ARG A 65 1.39 4.74 -2.16
CA ARG A 65 1.66 5.91 -1.33
C ARG A 65 0.86 5.86 -0.04
N ASN A 66 -0.39 5.45 -0.11
CA ASN A 66 -1.23 5.32 1.08
C ASN A 66 -0.67 4.27 2.04
N ILE A 67 -0.21 3.15 1.51
CA ILE A 67 0.36 2.09 2.36
C ILE A 67 1.68 2.54 2.99
N VAL A 68 2.54 3.18 2.21
CA VAL A 68 3.83 3.67 2.72
C VAL A 68 3.60 4.75 3.77
N ASP A 69 2.68 5.66 3.54
CA ASP A 69 2.37 6.71 4.52
C ASP A 69 1.87 6.11 5.83
N ASN A 70 1.03 5.07 5.77
CA ASN A 70 0.59 4.39 6.98
C ASN A 70 1.75 3.72 7.71
N ALA A 71 2.64 3.05 6.98
CA ALA A 71 3.80 2.40 7.60
C ALA A 71 4.66 3.41 8.33
N LEU A 72 4.89 4.57 7.72
CA LEU A 72 5.70 5.63 8.33
C LEU A 72 4.99 6.24 9.52
N ALA A 73 3.69 6.44 9.44
CA ALA A 73 2.92 7.08 10.52
C ALA A 73 2.86 6.20 11.77
N TYR A 74 2.69 4.91 11.61
CA TYR A 74 2.50 4.00 12.75
C TYR A 74 3.75 3.24 13.14
N GLY A 75 4.66 3.04 12.20
CA GLY A 75 5.87 2.25 12.45
C GLY A 75 7.17 3.02 12.35
N GLY A 76 7.15 4.25 11.88
CA GLY A 76 8.34 5.07 11.75
C GLY A 76 9.22 4.72 10.57
N THR A 77 9.05 3.56 9.99
CA THR A 77 9.82 3.10 8.83
C THR A 77 8.89 2.43 7.84
N ALA A 78 9.33 2.39 6.58
CA ALA A 78 8.62 1.64 5.54
C ALA A 78 9.67 0.99 4.65
N ARG A 79 9.67 -0.33 4.59
CA ARG A 79 10.59 -1.08 3.74
C ARG A 79 9.78 -1.86 2.71
N GLY A 80 9.98 -1.53 1.45
CA GLY A 80 9.25 -2.16 0.36
C GLY A 80 10.08 -3.18 -0.39
N ALA A 81 9.43 -4.18 -0.92
CA ALA A 81 10.04 -5.18 -1.78
C ALA A 81 8.99 -5.74 -2.73
N VAL A 82 9.45 -6.30 -3.85
CA VAL A 82 8.55 -6.94 -4.80
C VAL A 82 8.94 -8.40 -4.90
N GLU A 83 7.95 -9.27 -4.84
CA GLU A 83 8.15 -10.72 -4.95
C GLU A 83 7.30 -11.26 -6.09
N ARG A 84 7.81 -12.28 -6.77
CA ARG A 84 7.06 -12.95 -7.83
C ARG A 84 6.46 -14.24 -7.31
N ALA A 85 5.20 -14.47 -7.65
CA ALA A 85 4.55 -15.75 -7.46
C ALA A 85 4.19 -16.30 -8.85
N ASN A 86 3.64 -17.50 -8.93
CA ASN A 86 3.40 -18.14 -10.22
C ASN A 86 2.53 -17.32 -11.17
N ASP A 87 1.44 -16.78 -10.66
CA ASP A 87 0.48 -16.04 -11.47
C ASP A 87 0.19 -14.66 -10.89
N ALA A 88 1.09 -14.17 -10.05
CA ALA A 88 0.89 -12.89 -9.39
C ALA A 88 2.23 -12.24 -9.05
N VAL A 89 2.16 -10.95 -8.80
CA VAL A 89 3.28 -10.20 -8.23
C VAL A 89 2.78 -9.60 -6.93
N VAL A 90 3.60 -9.67 -5.90
CA VAL A 90 3.24 -9.15 -4.58
C VAL A 90 4.21 -8.04 -4.20
N ILE A 91 3.65 -6.88 -3.89
CA ILE A 91 4.44 -5.78 -3.32
C ILE A 91 4.27 -5.89 -1.81
N VAL A 92 5.38 -5.95 -1.10
CA VAL A 92 5.39 -6.11 0.36
C VAL A 92 5.89 -4.82 0.98
N VAL A 93 5.17 -4.30 1.97
CA VAL A 93 5.62 -3.12 2.72
C VAL A 93 5.63 -3.50 4.20
N ASP A 94 6.81 -3.45 4.81
CA ASP A 94 7.00 -3.79 6.22
C ASP A 94 7.29 -2.54 7.04
N ASP A 95 6.74 -2.50 8.25
CA ASP A 95 7.10 -1.44 9.20
C ASP A 95 7.52 -2.06 10.54
N ASP A 96 7.97 -1.23 11.46
CA ASP A 96 8.46 -1.65 12.77
C ASP A 96 7.53 -1.18 13.89
N GLY A 97 6.27 -0.93 13.58
CA GLY A 97 5.31 -0.47 14.55
C GLY A 97 4.76 -1.58 15.43
N PRO A 98 3.64 -1.32 16.10
CA PRO A 98 3.04 -2.31 17.00
C PRO A 98 2.27 -3.42 16.30
N GLY A 99 2.09 -3.33 14.99
CA GLY A 99 1.23 -4.25 14.29
C GLY A 99 -0.24 -3.94 14.56
N ILE A 100 -1.12 -4.83 14.12
CA ILE A 100 -2.57 -4.67 14.29
C ILE A 100 -3.12 -6.00 14.82
N PRO A 101 -3.83 -5.98 15.95
CA PRO A 101 -4.42 -7.23 16.44
C PRO A 101 -5.28 -7.91 15.39
N ASP A 102 -5.23 -9.23 15.33
CA ASP A 102 -5.97 -9.99 14.32
C ASP A 102 -7.45 -9.61 14.27
N SER A 103 -8.04 -9.37 15.44
CA SER A 103 -9.45 -9.00 15.54
C SER A 103 -9.76 -7.63 14.92
N ASP A 104 -8.74 -6.80 14.74
CA ASP A 104 -8.92 -5.44 14.19
C ASP A 104 -8.51 -5.33 12.73
N GLN A 105 -7.88 -6.36 12.17
CA GLN A 105 -7.33 -6.25 10.81
C GLN A 105 -8.37 -5.99 9.74
N ALA A 106 -9.54 -6.59 9.86
CA ALA A 106 -10.62 -6.33 8.92
C ALA A 106 -11.14 -4.90 9.03
N ARG A 107 -11.12 -4.35 10.24
CA ARG A 107 -11.66 -3.01 10.50
C ARG A 107 -10.84 -1.89 9.89
N VAL A 108 -9.54 -2.08 9.71
CA VAL A 108 -8.71 -1.01 9.17
C VAL A 108 -9.05 -0.68 7.72
N PHE A 109 -9.76 -1.58 7.04
CA PHE A 109 -10.22 -1.32 5.68
C PHE A 109 -11.54 -0.57 5.63
N GLU A 110 -12.18 -0.35 6.78
CA GLU A 110 -13.41 0.44 6.83
C GLU A 110 -13.06 1.93 6.81
N PRO A 111 -13.81 2.73 6.05
CA PRO A 111 -13.53 4.17 5.98
C PRO A 111 -13.66 4.82 7.36
N PHE A 112 -12.72 5.72 7.65
CA PHE A 112 -12.67 6.52 8.87
C PHE A 112 -12.41 5.74 10.15
N VAL A 113 -12.11 4.45 10.08
CA VAL A 113 -11.73 3.69 11.25
C VAL A 113 -10.29 3.99 11.64
N ARG A 114 -10.08 4.30 12.90
CA ARG A 114 -8.76 4.54 13.47
C ARG A 114 -8.65 3.74 14.76
N LEU A 115 -7.57 3.01 14.91
CA LEU A 115 -7.37 2.15 16.06
C LEU A 115 -6.87 2.93 17.28
N GLU A 116 -6.16 4.04 17.05
CA GLU A 116 -5.62 4.89 18.10
C GLU A 116 -5.84 6.34 17.75
N GLU A 117 -6.91 6.90 18.26
CA GLU A 117 -7.33 8.25 17.89
C GLU A 117 -6.31 9.34 18.18
N SER A 118 -5.64 9.28 19.32
CA SER A 118 -4.72 10.34 19.71
C SER A 118 -3.52 10.44 18.77
N ARG A 119 -3.07 9.34 18.26
CA ARG A 119 -1.95 9.33 17.31
C ARG A 119 -2.38 9.84 15.97
N ASN A 120 -3.57 9.49 15.56
CA ASN A 120 -4.04 9.78 14.22
C ASN A 120 -4.17 11.25 13.93
N ARG A 121 -4.36 12.07 14.94
CA ARG A 121 -4.40 13.52 14.76
C ARG A 121 -3.07 14.06 14.26
N GLU A 122 -1.99 13.54 14.79
CA GLU A 122 -0.65 14.01 14.40
C GLU A 122 -0.23 13.46 13.05
N THR A 123 -0.68 12.27 12.72
CA THR A 123 -0.34 11.66 11.44
C THR A 123 -1.18 12.18 10.29
N GLY A 124 -2.25 12.93 10.61
CA GLY A 124 -3.03 13.59 9.58
C GLY A 124 -3.99 12.73 8.80
N GLY A 125 -4.05 11.44 9.08
CA GLY A 125 -4.94 10.57 8.35
C GLY A 125 -6.38 10.72 8.79
N ILE A 126 -7.32 10.51 7.89
CA ILE A 126 -8.74 10.49 8.20
C ILE A 126 -9.32 9.08 8.14
N GLY A 127 -8.46 8.07 8.09
CA GLY A 127 -8.88 6.68 8.12
C GLY A 127 -9.32 6.13 6.78
N LEU A 128 -8.88 6.74 5.67
CA LEU A 128 -9.24 6.29 4.33
C LEU A 128 -8.14 5.56 3.59
N GLY A 129 -6.88 5.70 4.03
CA GLY A 129 -5.74 5.18 3.28
C GLY A 129 -5.83 3.70 2.92
N MET A 130 -6.13 2.86 3.89
CA MET A 130 -6.23 1.42 3.65
C MET A 130 -7.44 1.06 2.79
N ALA A 131 -8.58 1.73 3.03
CA ALA A 131 -9.78 1.50 2.23
C ALA A 131 -9.55 1.86 0.77
N ILE A 132 -8.89 2.98 0.52
CA ILE A 132 -8.57 3.43 -0.83
C ILE A 132 -7.62 2.44 -1.52
N ALA A 133 -6.56 2.03 -0.83
CA ALA A 133 -5.59 1.09 -1.38
C ALA A 133 -6.27 -0.22 -1.76
N ARG A 134 -7.12 -0.75 -0.89
CA ARG A 134 -7.82 -2.00 -1.18
C ARG A 134 -8.75 -1.88 -2.37
N THR A 135 -9.47 -0.76 -2.46
CA THR A 135 -10.35 -0.49 -3.59
C THR A 135 -9.57 -0.53 -4.91
N ILE A 136 -8.40 0.11 -4.91
CA ILE A 136 -7.56 0.16 -6.10
C ILE A 136 -7.04 -1.23 -6.47
N LEU A 137 -6.52 -2.00 -5.51
CA LEU A 137 -6.00 -3.33 -5.78
C LEU A 137 -7.10 -4.26 -6.27
N ARG A 138 -8.28 -4.17 -5.70
CA ARG A 138 -9.42 -4.98 -6.15
C ARG A 138 -9.87 -4.60 -7.56
N ALA A 139 -9.74 -3.33 -7.93
CA ALA A 139 -10.03 -2.90 -9.30
C ALA A 139 -9.00 -3.48 -10.29
N HIS A 140 -7.84 -3.91 -9.81
CA HIS A 140 -6.83 -4.60 -10.61
C HIS A 140 -6.99 -6.11 -10.60
N GLY A 141 -7.98 -6.63 -9.88
CA GLY A 141 -8.17 -8.07 -9.73
C GLY A 141 -7.35 -8.68 -8.61
N GLY A 142 -6.70 -7.85 -7.80
CA GLY A 142 -5.91 -8.30 -6.67
C GLY A 142 -6.55 -7.96 -5.34
N ASP A 143 -5.72 -7.81 -4.32
CA ASP A 143 -6.21 -7.43 -3.00
C ASP A 143 -5.07 -6.90 -2.15
N VAL A 144 -5.41 -6.41 -0.96
CA VAL A 144 -4.46 -5.98 0.06
C VAL A 144 -4.69 -6.86 1.29
N GLU A 145 -3.61 -7.43 1.81
CA GLU A 145 -3.66 -8.29 2.98
C GLU A 145 -2.70 -7.81 4.06
N LEU A 146 -3.03 -8.07 5.30
CA LEU A 146 -2.23 -7.66 6.46
C LEU A 146 -1.75 -8.87 7.22
N GLU A 147 -0.53 -8.76 7.78
CA GLU A 147 0.05 -9.81 8.60
C GLU A 147 0.96 -9.17 9.63
N ASN A 148 0.84 -9.57 10.89
CA ASN A 148 1.78 -9.15 11.92
C ASN A 148 3.08 -9.92 11.73
N ARG A 149 4.21 -9.21 11.79
CA ARG A 149 5.53 -9.82 11.62
C ARG A 149 5.99 -10.45 12.91
N GLN A 150 6.69 -11.57 12.80
CA GLN A 150 7.26 -12.23 13.98
C GLN A 150 8.24 -11.33 14.72
N GLU A 151 9.00 -10.52 13.97
CA GLU A 151 9.99 -9.61 14.54
C GLU A 151 9.37 -8.36 15.13
N GLY A 152 8.07 -8.17 14.96
CA GLY A 152 7.37 -6.95 15.34
C GLY A 152 7.03 -6.12 14.12
N GLY A 153 5.94 -5.40 14.20
CA GLY A 153 5.46 -4.56 13.11
C GLY A 153 4.45 -5.24 12.23
N LEU A 154 4.06 -4.54 11.18
CA LEU A 154 3.03 -5.00 10.26
C LEU A 154 3.63 -5.22 8.88
N ARG A 155 3.18 -6.26 8.21
CA ARG A 155 3.47 -6.50 6.81
C ARG A 155 2.20 -6.36 6.00
N VAL A 156 2.25 -5.51 4.99
CA VAL A 156 1.13 -5.32 4.06
C VAL A 156 1.52 -5.93 2.72
N ARG A 157 0.66 -6.79 2.18
CA ARG A 157 0.88 -7.38 0.86
C ARG A 157 -0.14 -6.84 -0.12
N LEU A 158 0.35 -6.29 -1.21
CA LEU A 158 -0.47 -5.82 -2.32
C LEU A 158 -0.26 -6.80 -3.46
N THR A 159 -1.28 -7.56 -3.80
CA THR A 159 -1.20 -8.61 -4.81
C THR A 159 -1.80 -8.13 -6.12
N LEU A 160 -1.08 -8.36 -7.21
CA LEU A 160 -1.53 -8.05 -8.57
C LEU A 160 -1.45 -9.31 -9.42
N PRO A 161 -2.50 -9.66 -10.15
CA PRO A 161 -2.44 -10.80 -11.07
C PRO A 161 -1.54 -10.46 -12.26
N THR A 162 -0.81 -11.44 -12.77
CA THR A 162 0.08 -11.24 -13.92
C THR A 162 -0.52 -11.79 -15.21
N ASP A 163 -1.71 -12.13 -15.19
CA ASP A 163 -2.41 -12.44 -16.34
C ASP A 163 -3.08 -13.48 -16.58
#